data_b9e415fff56fbcfaf7eb7551faad73a8
#
_entry.id   b9e415fff56fbcfaf7eb7551faad73a8
#
_cell.length_a   1.000
_cell.length_b   1.000
_cell.length_c   1.000
_cell.angle_alpha   90.00
_cell.angle_beta   90.00
_cell.angle_gamma   90.00
#
_symmetry.space_group_name_H-M   'P 1'
#
loop_
_entity.id
_entity.type
_entity.pdbx_description
1 polymer ?
#
loop_
_entity_poly.entity_id
_entity_poly.type
_entity_poly.pdbx_seq_one_letter_code
_entity_poly.pdbx_strand_id
1 'polypeptide(L)'
;MITYKIYSDIGNREVNEDSVGEQEKDGNYLFILADGLGGHGHGECASNLAVTTSSEMFHGEYFQGKNEKEFLAQCFDCAQDIITMSQKETREYADMKTTMVLLLISGNRAYWGHIGDSRLYYFKKNKMVTRTLDHSVPQMLVSTGEIKEKDIRGHEDRSRLL
;
A
#
# COMPACT_ATOMS: atom_id res chain seq x y z
N MET A 1 -21.56 -1.85 -11.89
CA MET A 1 -21.19 -2.97 -11.00
C MET A 1 -19.69 -3.17 -11.13
N ILE A 2 -18.97 -3.16 -10.02
CA ILE A 2 -17.54 -3.47 -9.94
C ILE A 2 -17.40 -4.94 -9.57
N THR A 3 -16.52 -5.66 -10.24
CA THR A 3 -16.17 -7.03 -9.87
C THR A 3 -14.68 -7.04 -9.51
N TYR A 4 -14.34 -7.72 -8.43
CA TYR A 4 -12.96 -7.85 -7.96
C TYR A 4 -12.69 -9.27 -7.48
N LYS A 5 -11.42 -9.58 -7.32
CA LYS A 5 -10.95 -10.81 -6.72
C LYS A 5 -9.70 -10.52 -5.90
N ILE A 6 -9.64 -11.07 -4.70
CA ILE A 6 -8.48 -11.01 -3.82
C ILE A 6 -7.79 -12.37 -3.87
N TYR A 7 -6.47 -12.33 -3.86
CA TYR A 7 -5.62 -13.49 -3.70
C TYR A 7 -4.46 -13.11 -2.78
N SER A 8 -4.22 -13.89 -1.77
CA SER A 8 -3.06 -13.81 -0.88
C SER A 8 -2.54 -15.22 -0.63
N ASP A 9 -1.25 -15.38 -0.57
CA ASP A 9 -0.58 -16.66 -0.36
C ASP A 9 0.70 -16.45 0.42
N ILE A 10 0.94 -17.27 1.44
CA ILE A 10 2.12 -17.20 2.29
C ILE A 10 3.43 -17.54 1.54
N GLY A 11 3.32 -18.25 0.41
CA GLY A 11 4.47 -18.72 -0.35
C GLY A 11 5.38 -19.62 0.48
N ASN A 12 6.67 -19.30 0.48
CA ASN A 12 7.70 -20.04 1.23
C ASN A 12 8.08 -19.35 2.56
N ARG A 13 7.24 -18.45 3.06
CA ARG A 13 7.47 -17.75 4.32
C ARG A 13 6.85 -18.52 5.49
N GLU A 14 7.30 -18.24 6.71
CA GLU A 14 6.72 -18.80 7.93
C GLU A 14 5.45 -18.03 8.35
N VAL A 15 5.42 -16.72 8.06
CA VAL A 15 4.31 -15.82 8.36
C VAL A 15 3.93 -15.08 7.09
N ASN A 16 2.65 -14.91 6.84
CA ASN A 16 2.16 -14.01 5.80
C ASN A 16 2.11 -12.59 6.38
N GLU A 17 2.99 -11.73 5.90
CA GLU A 17 3.10 -10.35 6.35
C GLU A 17 2.25 -9.39 5.50
N ASP A 18 1.62 -9.90 4.43
CA ASP A 18 0.70 -9.13 3.60
C ASP A 18 -0.67 -8.99 4.24
N SER A 19 -1.26 -7.83 4.11
CA SER A 19 -2.65 -7.57 4.47
C SER A 19 -3.40 -6.91 3.32
N VAL A 20 -4.66 -7.33 3.12
CA VAL A 20 -5.52 -6.80 2.07
C VAL A 20 -6.88 -6.44 2.66
N GLY A 21 -7.44 -5.32 2.23
CA GLY A 21 -8.78 -4.87 2.61
C GLY A 21 -9.58 -4.42 1.40
N GLU A 22 -10.87 -4.69 1.44
CA GLU A 22 -11.85 -4.11 0.52
C GLU A 22 -13.05 -3.59 1.30
N GLN A 23 -13.52 -2.42 0.93
CA GLN A 23 -14.64 -1.76 1.58
C GLN A 23 -15.58 -1.20 0.53
N GLU A 24 -16.88 -1.27 0.81
CA GLU A 24 -17.91 -0.63 0.00
C GLU A 24 -18.80 0.22 0.91
N LYS A 25 -19.08 1.45 0.48
CA LYS A 25 -20.04 2.35 1.14
C LYS A 25 -20.62 3.31 0.12
N ASP A 26 -21.95 3.35 0.02
CA ASP A 26 -22.69 4.28 -0.83
C ASP A 26 -22.24 4.28 -2.30
N GLY A 27 -21.91 3.09 -2.84
CA GLY A 27 -21.40 2.92 -4.21
C GLY A 27 -19.96 3.37 -4.44
N ASN A 28 -19.24 3.71 -3.38
CA ASN A 28 -17.80 3.93 -3.39
C ASN A 28 -17.08 2.67 -2.91
N TYR A 29 -15.89 2.42 -3.45
CA TYR A 29 -15.09 1.23 -3.12
C TYR A 29 -13.68 1.65 -2.75
N LEU A 30 -13.18 1.15 -1.64
CA LEU A 30 -11.80 1.30 -1.22
C LEU A 30 -11.12 -0.07 -1.21
N PHE A 31 -10.03 -0.19 -1.97
CA PHE A 31 -9.15 -1.35 -1.94
C PHE A 31 -7.82 -0.94 -1.32
N ILE A 32 -7.31 -1.78 -0.42
CA ILE A 32 -6.12 -1.54 0.36
C ILE A 32 -5.23 -2.77 0.23
N LEU A 33 -3.95 -2.57 -0.01
CA LEU A 33 -2.93 -3.60 0.05
C LEU A 33 -1.75 -3.05 0.83
N ALA A 34 -1.25 -3.84 1.76
CA ALA A 34 -0.08 -3.53 2.57
C ALA A 34 0.82 -4.76 2.64
N ASP A 35 2.08 -4.62 2.24
CA ASP A 35 3.13 -5.64 2.30
C ASP A 35 4.03 -5.31 3.49
N GLY A 36 3.94 -6.13 4.53
CA GLY A 36 4.68 -5.95 5.77
C GLY A 36 6.15 -6.26 5.58
N LEU A 37 6.99 -5.37 6.01
CA LEU A 37 8.44 -5.54 6.00
C LEU A 37 8.85 -6.21 7.30
N GLY A 38 8.98 -7.51 7.21
CA GLY A 38 9.47 -8.35 8.29
C GLY A 38 10.93 -8.75 8.04
N GLY A 39 11.41 -9.52 8.80
CA GLY A 39 12.74 -10.09 8.87
C GLY A 39 13.02 -10.49 10.30
N HIS A 40 12.47 -9.75 11.25
CA HIS A 40 12.39 -10.01 12.71
C HIS A 40 11.45 -8.99 13.38
N GLY A 41 10.66 -8.25 12.59
CA GLY A 41 10.04 -7.01 13.07
C GLY A 41 8.52 -6.90 12.92
N HIS A 42 7.75 -8.00 12.96
CA HIS A 42 6.28 -7.93 12.99
C HIS A 42 5.65 -7.13 11.82
N GLY A 43 6.09 -7.42 10.59
CA GLY A 43 5.53 -6.82 9.38
C GLY A 43 4.03 -7.05 9.24
N GLU A 44 3.55 -8.23 9.68
CA GLU A 44 2.13 -8.58 9.71
C GLU A 44 1.30 -7.66 10.61
N CYS A 45 1.88 -7.18 11.71
CA CYS A 45 1.22 -6.21 12.58
C CYS A 45 1.11 -4.84 11.89
N ALA A 46 2.18 -4.38 11.26
CA ALA A 46 2.19 -3.10 10.57
C ALA A 46 1.21 -3.07 9.38
N SER A 47 1.23 -4.11 8.55
CA SER A 47 0.31 -4.22 7.40
C SER A 47 -1.15 -4.32 7.84
N ASN A 48 -1.43 -5.07 8.91
CA ASN A 48 -2.78 -5.18 9.47
C ASN A 48 -3.28 -3.84 10.03
N LEU A 49 -2.45 -3.11 10.79
CA LEU A 49 -2.79 -1.78 11.29
C LEU A 49 -3.11 -0.80 10.16
N ALA A 50 -2.31 -0.78 9.09
CA ALA A 50 -2.56 0.08 7.94
C ALA A 50 -3.90 -0.21 7.26
N VAL A 51 -4.21 -1.49 7.05
CA VAL A 51 -5.49 -1.93 6.44
C VAL A 51 -6.67 -1.62 7.35
N THR A 52 -6.59 -1.96 8.64
CA THR A 52 -7.68 -1.76 9.60
C THR A 52 -8.00 -0.29 9.76
N THR A 53 -6.98 0.56 10.00
CA THR A 53 -7.15 2.01 10.15
C THR A 53 -7.83 2.64 8.94
N SER A 54 -7.37 2.30 7.73
CA SER A 54 -7.95 2.85 6.49
C SER A 54 -9.39 2.38 6.26
N SER A 55 -9.70 1.13 6.61
CA SER A 55 -11.06 0.58 6.53
C SER A 55 -12.02 1.28 7.50
N GLU A 56 -11.60 1.50 8.73
CA GLU A 56 -12.38 2.23 9.74
C GLU A 56 -12.63 3.68 9.32
N MET A 57 -11.61 4.35 8.78
CA MET A 57 -11.73 5.71 8.26
C MET A 57 -12.75 5.80 7.11
N PHE A 58 -12.79 4.80 6.22
CA PHE A 58 -13.71 4.79 5.10
C PHE A 58 -15.17 4.63 5.56
N HIS A 59 -15.43 3.83 6.59
CA HIS A 59 -16.77 3.65 7.15
C HIS A 59 -17.19 4.77 8.10
N GLY A 60 -16.25 5.46 8.71
CA GLY A 60 -16.48 6.56 9.62
C GLY A 60 -16.91 7.86 8.93
N GLU A 61 -16.89 8.93 9.70
CA GLU A 61 -17.20 10.28 9.21
C GLU A 61 -16.07 10.92 8.38
N TYR A 62 -14.88 10.29 8.37
CA TYR A 62 -13.70 10.82 7.70
C TYR A 62 -13.85 10.94 6.18
N PHE A 63 -14.59 10.01 5.55
CA PHE A 63 -14.82 10.04 4.11
C PHE A 63 -15.92 11.05 3.72
N GLN A 64 -16.86 11.34 4.63
CA GLN A 64 -17.96 12.26 4.37
C GLN A 64 -17.49 13.71 4.28
N GLY A 65 -17.76 14.37 3.16
CA GLY A 65 -17.49 15.80 2.95
C GLY A 65 -16.04 16.16 2.62
N LYS A 66 -15.17 15.18 2.43
CA LYS A 66 -13.78 15.38 1.99
C LYS A 66 -13.65 15.04 0.51
N ASN A 67 -12.68 15.70 -0.15
CA ASN A 67 -12.30 15.25 -1.48
C ASN A 67 -11.52 13.93 -1.38
N GLU A 68 -11.60 13.13 -2.41
CA GLU A 68 -11.04 11.77 -2.44
C GLU A 68 -9.53 11.74 -2.25
N LYS A 69 -8.83 12.76 -2.71
CA LYS A 69 -7.36 12.87 -2.56
C LYS A 69 -6.97 13.20 -1.12
N GLU A 70 -7.71 14.09 -0.46
CA GLU A 70 -7.49 14.40 0.97
C GLU A 70 -7.77 13.17 1.83
N PHE A 71 -8.83 12.42 1.51
CA PHE A 71 -9.14 11.19 2.22
C PHE A 71 -7.99 10.18 2.11
N LEU A 72 -7.48 9.93 0.88
CA LEU A 72 -6.36 9.02 0.69
C LEU A 72 -5.09 9.49 1.43
N ALA A 73 -4.77 10.79 1.39
CA ALA A 73 -3.63 11.33 2.13
C ALA A 73 -3.76 11.08 3.64
N GLN A 74 -4.95 11.34 4.19
CA GLN A 74 -5.20 11.09 5.61
C GLN A 74 -5.13 9.62 6.00
N CYS A 75 -5.50 8.68 5.11
CA CYS A 75 -5.30 7.26 5.37
C CYS A 75 -3.81 6.92 5.56
N PHE A 76 -2.92 7.49 4.75
CA PHE A 76 -1.47 7.31 4.92
C PHE A 76 -0.96 7.92 6.23
N ASP A 77 -1.38 9.15 6.54
CA ASP A 77 -0.97 9.85 7.77
C ASP A 77 -1.44 9.09 9.02
N CYS A 78 -2.73 8.69 9.07
CA CYS A 78 -3.26 7.93 10.20
C CYS A 78 -2.63 6.54 10.35
N ALA A 79 -2.37 5.84 9.23
CA ALA A 79 -1.66 4.56 9.27
C ALA A 79 -0.23 4.74 9.82
N GLN A 80 0.48 5.77 9.39
CA GLN A 80 1.81 6.10 9.90
C GLN A 80 1.78 6.42 11.40
N ASP A 81 0.80 7.19 11.85
CA ASP A 81 0.67 7.58 13.25
C ASP A 81 0.42 6.37 14.14
N ILE A 82 -0.53 5.50 13.78
CA ILE A 82 -0.85 4.31 14.59
C ILE A 82 0.31 3.32 14.65
N ILE A 83 1.04 3.11 13.54
CA ILE A 83 2.24 2.29 13.50
C ILE A 83 3.31 2.89 14.43
N THR A 84 3.55 4.19 14.33
CA THR A 84 4.53 4.90 15.17
C THR A 84 4.18 4.86 16.66
N MET A 85 2.90 4.95 17.00
CA MET A 85 2.44 4.79 18.38
C MET A 85 2.72 3.38 18.89
N SER A 86 2.35 2.35 18.13
CA SER A 86 2.58 0.96 18.51
C SER A 86 4.07 0.61 18.63
N GLN A 87 4.94 1.17 17.79
CA GLN A 87 6.40 1.04 17.90
C GLN A 87 6.94 1.60 19.22
N LYS A 88 6.34 2.70 19.72
CA LYS A 88 6.76 3.32 21.00
C LYS A 88 6.24 2.57 22.22
N GLU A 89 5.05 2.00 22.12
CA GLU A 89 4.40 1.30 23.23
C GLU A 89 5.00 -0.09 23.48
N THR A 90 5.43 -0.77 22.42
CA THR A 90 5.89 -2.16 22.50
C THR A 90 7.24 -2.30 21.82
N ARG A 91 8.28 -2.61 22.64
CA ARG A 91 9.65 -2.74 22.14
C ARG A 91 9.81 -3.78 21.02
N GLU A 92 8.98 -4.81 21.05
CA GLU A 92 8.96 -5.89 20.06
C GLU A 92 8.54 -5.36 18.66
N TYR A 93 7.73 -4.30 18.61
CA TYR A 93 7.24 -3.67 17.38
C TYR A 93 8.13 -2.54 16.87
N ALA A 94 9.27 -2.26 17.50
CA ALA A 94 10.09 -1.08 17.22
C ALA A 94 10.50 -0.95 15.74
N ASP A 95 10.68 -2.06 15.04
CA ASP A 95 11.14 -2.11 13.65
C ASP A 95 10.05 -2.52 12.65
N MET A 96 8.79 -2.68 13.10
CA MET A 96 7.70 -3.04 12.20
C MET A 96 7.45 -1.96 11.14
N LYS A 97 7.31 -2.36 9.89
CA LYS A 97 7.10 -1.47 8.75
C LYS A 97 6.17 -2.14 7.76
N THR A 98 5.60 -1.35 6.88
CA THR A 98 4.81 -1.87 5.76
C THR A 98 4.85 -0.92 4.58
N THR A 99 4.67 -1.44 3.37
CA THR A 99 4.24 -0.68 2.21
C THR A 99 2.74 -0.43 2.30
N MET A 100 2.21 0.41 1.44
CA MET A 100 0.76 0.61 1.35
C MET A 100 0.36 1.08 -0.04
N VAL A 101 -0.67 0.47 -0.60
CA VAL A 101 -1.34 0.90 -1.83
C VAL A 101 -2.82 1.07 -1.54
N LEU A 102 -3.37 2.21 -1.91
CA LEU A 102 -4.79 2.53 -1.82
C LEU A 102 -5.37 2.78 -3.21
N LEU A 103 -6.53 2.20 -3.48
CA LEU A 103 -7.35 2.51 -4.65
C LEU A 103 -8.77 2.84 -4.20
N LEU A 104 -9.18 4.07 -4.39
CA LEU A 104 -10.54 4.54 -4.15
C LEU A 104 -11.26 4.71 -5.48
N ILE A 105 -12.41 4.06 -5.63
CA ILE A 105 -13.31 4.26 -6.75
C ILE A 105 -14.53 5.01 -6.24
N SER A 106 -14.75 6.23 -6.76
CA SER A 106 -15.85 7.11 -6.39
C SER A 106 -16.56 7.56 -7.67
N GLY A 107 -17.83 7.18 -7.80
CA GLY A 107 -18.60 7.40 -9.02
C GLY A 107 -17.98 6.72 -10.24
N ASN A 108 -17.53 7.50 -11.21
CA ASN A 108 -16.87 7.03 -12.43
C ASN A 108 -15.36 7.31 -12.47
N ARG A 109 -14.76 7.63 -11.34
CA ARG A 109 -13.34 8.00 -11.19
C ARG A 109 -12.64 7.03 -10.28
N ALA A 110 -11.34 6.83 -10.53
CA ALA A 110 -10.44 6.10 -9.67
C ALA A 110 -9.33 7.04 -9.19
N TYR A 111 -9.06 6.98 -7.91
CA TYR A 111 -8.00 7.73 -7.22
C TYR A 111 -7.10 6.72 -6.53
N TRP A 112 -5.81 6.92 -6.57
CA TRP A 112 -4.88 6.02 -5.90
C TRP A 112 -3.69 6.76 -5.33
N GLY A 113 -3.09 6.15 -4.33
CA GLY A 113 -1.81 6.53 -3.74
C GLY A 113 -1.05 5.28 -3.33
N HIS A 114 0.26 5.41 -3.16
CA HIS A 114 1.08 4.31 -2.66
C HIS A 114 2.31 4.82 -1.93
N ILE A 115 2.85 3.97 -1.06
CA ILE A 115 4.15 4.12 -0.39
C ILE A 115 4.85 2.76 -0.45
N GLY A 116 6.09 2.74 -0.87
CA GLY A 116 6.89 1.52 -1.03
C GLY A 116 6.96 1.00 -2.46
N ASP A 117 7.19 -0.29 -2.63
CA ASP A 117 7.41 -0.97 -3.91
C ASP A 117 6.26 -1.90 -4.32
N SER A 118 5.20 -1.99 -3.51
CA SER A 118 3.94 -2.59 -3.92
C SER A 118 3.28 -1.75 -5.02
N ARG A 119 2.78 -2.41 -6.06
CA ARG A 119 2.41 -1.72 -7.29
C ARG A 119 0.94 -1.80 -7.62
N LEU A 120 0.39 -0.70 -8.12
CA LEU A 120 -0.89 -0.63 -8.81
C LEU A 120 -0.67 -0.53 -10.32
N TYR A 121 -1.36 -1.38 -11.08
CA TYR A 121 -1.34 -1.39 -12.54
C TYR A 121 -2.73 -1.05 -13.08
N TYR A 122 -2.79 -0.11 -14.02
CA TYR A 122 -4.01 0.20 -14.73
C TYR A 122 -3.96 -0.30 -16.16
N PHE A 123 -4.93 -1.12 -16.53
CA PHE A 123 -5.10 -1.66 -17.87
C PHE A 123 -6.40 -1.15 -18.51
N LYS A 124 -6.37 -0.90 -19.81
CA LYS A 124 -7.55 -0.58 -20.61
C LYS A 124 -7.48 -1.34 -21.92
N LYS A 125 -8.54 -2.07 -22.29
CA LYS A 125 -8.59 -2.90 -23.50
C LYS A 125 -7.35 -3.82 -23.62
N ASN A 126 -7.01 -4.51 -22.55
CA ASN A 126 -5.88 -5.44 -22.43
C ASN A 126 -4.49 -4.81 -22.68
N LYS A 127 -4.38 -3.47 -22.59
CA LYS A 127 -3.09 -2.78 -22.65
C LYS A 127 -2.84 -2.07 -21.34
N MET A 128 -1.62 -2.18 -20.83
CA MET A 128 -1.18 -1.41 -19.67
C MET A 128 -1.13 0.07 -20.08
N VAL A 129 -1.85 0.89 -19.32
CA VAL A 129 -1.90 2.35 -19.53
C VAL A 129 -0.88 3.03 -18.62
N THR A 130 -0.83 2.61 -17.34
CA THR A 130 0.12 3.15 -16.37
C THR A 130 0.31 2.17 -15.21
N ARG A 131 1.36 2.38 -14.44
CA ARG A 131 1.61 1.74 -13.15
C ARG A 131 2.22 2.75 -12.17
N THR A 132 2.18 2.44 -10.89
CA THR A 132 2.96 3.18 -9.89
C THR A 132 4.46 2.90 -10.05
N LEU A 133 5.29 3.85 -9.64
CA LEU A 133 6.75 3.70 -9.61
C LEU A 133 7.17 3.40 -8.17
N ASP A 134 8.07 2.45 -8.00
CA ASP A 134 8.53 2.03 -6.68
C ASP A 134 9.24 3.16 -5.93
N HIS A 135 8.98 3.30 -4.65
CA HIS A 135 9.81 4.13 -3.78
C HIS A 135 11.00 3.29 -3.31
N SER A 136 11.93 3.03 -4.22
CA SER A 136 13.11 2.20 -4.00
C SER A 136 14.37 2.83 -4.57
N VAL A 137 15.52 2.45 -4.04
CA VAL A 137 16.82 2.92 -4.54
C VAL A 137 17.02 2.64 -6.03
N PRO A 138 16.74 1.43 -6.56
CA PRO A 138 16.91 1.20 -7.98
C PRO A 138 15.96 2.01 -8.86
N GLN A 139 14.72 2.25 -8.42
CA GLN A 139 13.80 3.09 -9.19
C GLN A 139 14.27 4.56 -9.20
N MET A 140 14.86 5.04 -8.12
CA MET A 140 15.48 6.36 -8.07
C MET A 140 16.62 6.46 -9.09
N LEU A 141 17.51 5.45 -9.16
CA LEU A 141 18.61 5.40 -10.12
C LEU A 141 18.12 5.34 -11.58
N VAL A 142 16.97 4.71 -11.83
CA VAL A 142 16.33 4.80 -13.15
C VAL A 142 15.86 6.22 -13.45
N SER A 143 15.26 6.88 -12.46
CA SER A 143 14.73 8.24 -12.63
C SER A 143 15.82 9.28 -12.87
N THR A 144 17.04 9.05 -12.32
CA THR A 144 18.23 9.87 -12.56
C THR A 144 18.99 9.49 -13.84
N GLY A 145 18.61 8.36 -14.47
CA GLY A 145 19.24 7.86 -15.70
C GLY A 145 20.53 7.08 -15.48
N GLU A 146 20.88 6.74 -14.24
CA GLU A 146 22.08 5.98 -13.90
C GLU A 146 21.98 4.50 -14.30
N ILE A 147 20.77 3.91 -14.21
CA ILE A 147 20.50 2.55 -14.67
C ILE A 147 19.24 2.53 -15.55
N LYS A 148 19.00 1.42 -16.25
CA LYS A 148 17.79 1.22 -17.05
C LYS A 148 16.74 0.43 -16.24
N GLU A 149 15.46 0.61 -16.54
CA GLU A 149 14.36 -0.08 -15.86
C GLU A 149 14.55 -1.62 -15.82
N LYS A 150 15.08 -2.21 -16.88
CA LYS A 150 15.37 -3.66 -16.95
C LYS A 150 16.41 -4.13 -15.92
N ASP A 151 17.24 -3.23 -15.42
CA ASP A 151 18.34 -3.54 -14.52
C ASP A 151 17.89 -3.55 -13.04
N ILE A 152 16.69 -3.01 -12.73
CA ILE A 152 16.10 -2.96 -11.38
C ILE A 152 16.10 -4.34 -10.72
N ARG A 153 15.59 -5.36 -11.43
CA ARG A 153 15.41 -6.72 -10.88
C ARG A 153 16.72 -7.39 -10.46
N GLY A 154 17.82 -7.07 -11.13
CA GLY A 154 19.15 -7.60 -10.86
C GLY A 154 20.02 -6.72 -9.98
N HIS A 155 19.53 -5.54 -9.57
CA HIS A 155 20.32 -4.59 -8.78
C HIS A 155 20.58 -5.12 -7.37
N GLU A 156 21.76 -4.83 -6.81
CA GLU A 156 22.14 -5.25 -5.45
C GLU A 156 21.20 -4.69 -4.38
N ASP A 157 20.75 -3.45 -4.54
CA ASP A 157 19.80 -2.77 -3.64
C ASP A 157 18.33 -2.99 -4.04
N ARG A 158 17.99 -4.05 -4.81
CA ARG A 158 16.62 -4.25 -5.32
C ARG A 158 15.52 -4.27 -4.23
N SER A 159 15.88 -4.62 -3.01
CA SER A 159 14.98 -4.68 -1.86
C SER A 159 15.10 -3.47 -0.93
N ARG A 160 15.85 -2.43 -1.33
CA ARG A 160 16.07 -1.25 -0.51
C ARG A 160 15.05 -0.17 -0.84
N LEU A 161 14.13 0.04 0.07
CA LEU A 161 13.13 1.11 0.01
C LEU A 161 13.75 2.46 0.42
N LEU A 162 13.07 3.56 0.00
CA LEU A 162 13.42 4.94 0.34
C LEU A 162 12.75 5.36 1.65
#